data_10936561ed01ebcaf234e9c51c347465
#
_entry.id   10936561ed01ebcaf234e9c51c347465
#
_cell.length_a   1.000
_cell.length_b   1.000
_cell.length_c   1.000
_cell.angle_alpha   90.00
_cell.angle_beta   90.00
_cell.angle_gamma   90.00
#
_symmetry.space_group_name_H-M   'P 1'
#
loop_
_entity.id
_entity.type
_entity.pdbx_description
1 polymer ?
#
loop_
_entity_poly.entity_id
_entity_poly.type
_entity_poly.pdbx_seq_one_letter_code
_entity_poly.pdbx_strand_id
1 'polypeptide(L)'
;MNSYRSSRDKLKFWLVWAMIGAIAFLIMQIEIPIIPGIDYLKLDVSDVVVAIATMIFGVFGGTMVALFKILLKAALSGFNPLSVLGDLASFIATLAYVYPFYFIAKKGQLKLKSQVLGLVVGTICLTIVMTIANLFLMPLYFNIVGLGFSHKVLHAIVAGIIPFNLIKGIINGILIILLMKSVYPTLNHFIESRF
;
A
#
# COMPACT_ATOMS: atom_id res chain seq x y z
N MET A 1 2.36 32.87 0.78
CA MET A 1 1.42 33.16 1.88
C MET A 1 1.35 31.92 2.75
N ASN A 2 2.13 31.86 3.85
CA ASN A 2 2.04 30.79 4.83
C ASN A 2 0.84 31.06 5.74
N SER A 3 -0.31 30.49 5.42
CA SER A 3 -1.42 30.41 6.33
C SER A 3 -1.02 29.49 7.48
N TYR A 4 -0.90 30.06 8.68
CA TYR A 4 -0.82 29.30 9.94
C TYR A 4 -2.10 28.47 10.05
N ARG A 5 -2.05 27.22 9.60
CA ARG A 5 -3.13 26.27 9.86
C ARG A 5 -3.31 26.17 11.37
N SER A 6 -4.48 26.53 11.87
CA SER A 6 -4.85 26.42 13.28
C SER A 6 -4.54 25.00 13.78
N SER A 7 -4.15 24.87 15.06
CA SER A 7 -3.94 23.56 15.69
C SER A 7 -5.17 22.65 15.58
N ARG A 8 -6.37 23.25 15.52
CA ARG A 8 -7.64 22.54 15.26
C ARG A 8 -7.70 21.93 13.87
N ASP A 9 -7.18 22.61 12.84
CA ASP A 9 -7.20 22.06 11.46
C ASP A 9 -6.20 20.92 11.32
N LYS A 10 -5.04 21.01 11.96
CA LYS A 10 -4.08 19.89 12.01
C LYS A 10 -4.71 18.66 12.65
N LEU A 11 -5.38 18.81 13.79
CA LEU A 11 -6.05 17.71 14.47
C LEU A 11 -7.13 17.06 13.60
N LYS A 12 -7.93 17.85 12.87
CA LYS A 12 -8.94 17.32 11.95
C LYS A 12 -8.32 16.43 10.88
N PHE A 13 -7.19 16.85 10.27
CA PHE A 13 -6.50 16.02 9.27
C PHE A 13 -5.98 14.71 9.85
N TRP A 14 -5.38 14.74 11.04
CA TRP A 14 -4.94 13.53 11.73
C TRP A 14 -6.08 12.55 11.98
N LEU A 15 -7.23 13.05 12.43
CA LEU A 15 -8.43 12.23 12.65
C LEU A 15 -8.94 11.61 11.34
N VAL A 16 -9.02 12.39 10.26
CA VAL A 16 -9.45 11.91 8.95
C VAL A 16 -8.51 10.83 8.42
N TRP A 17 -7.19 11.04 8.51
CA TRP A 17 -6.20 10.03 8.09
C TRP A 17 -6.29 8.76 8.93
N ALA A 18 -6.50 8.87 10.24
CA ALA A 18 -6.69 7.73 11.12
C ALA A 18 -7.97 6.94 10.76
N MET A 19 -9.08 7.63 10.49
CA MET A 19 -10.33 6.99 10.07
C MET A 19 -10.18 6.26 8.73
N ILE A 20 -9.53 6.89 7.73
CA ILE A 20 -9.27 6.25 6.44
C ILE A 20 -8.29 5.08 6.61
N GLY A 21 -7.29 5.22 7.48
CA GLY A 21 -6.37 4.14 7.85
C GLY A 21 -7.08 2.95 8.48
N ALA A 22 -8.09 3.21 9.34
CA ALA A 22 -8.93 2.16 9.92
C ALA A 22 -9.77 1.45 8.85
N ILE A 23 -10.34 2.17 7.89
CA ILE A 23 -11.05 1.56 6.75
C ILE A 23 -10.08 0.70 5.92
N ALA A 24 -8.90 1.22 5.60
CA ALA A 24 -7.88 0.47 4.88
C ALA A 24 -7.47 -0.80 5.65
N PHE A 25 -7.33 -0.72 6.98
CA PHE A 25 -7.05 -1.86 7.84
C PHE A 25 -8.17 -2.91 7.79
N LEU A 26 -9.44 -2.52 7.86
CA LEU A 26 -10.56 -3.46 7.76
C LEU A 26 -10.58 -4.19 6.41
N ILE A 27 -10.31 -3.49 5.32
CA ILE A 27 -10.19 -4.07 3.98
C ILE A 27 -8.98 -5.03 3.91
N MET A 28 -7.87 -4.69 4.56
CA MET A 28 -6.67 -5.52 4.64
C MET A 28 -6.93 -6.87 5.32
N GLN A 29 -7.95 -6.99 6.16
CA GLN A 29 -8.32 -8.27 6.80
C GLN A 29 -8.89 -9.28 5.79
N ILE A 30 -9.33 -8.81 4.61
CA ILE A 30 -9.79 -9.67 3.51
C ILE A 30 -8.56 -10.01 2.66
N GLU A 31 -7.83 -11.03 3.10
CA GLU A 31 -6.61 -11.51 2.45
C GLU A 31 -6.89 -12.79 1.67
N ILE A 32 -6.52 -12.82 0.38
CA ILE A 32 -6.74 -13.96 -0.51
C ILE A 32 -5.38 -14.53 -0.94
N PRO A 33 -5.03 -15.78 -0.60
CA PRO A 33 -3.86 -16.44 -1.14
C PRO A 33 -4.10 -16.73 -2.63
N ILE A 34 -3.26 -16.16 -3.51
CA ILE A 34 -3.44 -16.29 -4.96
C ILE A 34 -2.41 -17.23 -5.61
N ILE A 35 -1.36 -17.61 -4.89
CA ILE A 35 -0.34 -18.54 -5.40
C ILE A 35 -0.44 -19.85 -4.62
N PRO A 36 -0.80 -20.97 -5.29
CA PRO A 36 -0.85 -22.27 -4.64
C PRO A 36 0.51 -22.65 -4.00
N GLY A 37 0.48 -23.10 -2.75
CA GLY A 37 1.69 -23.52 -2.03
C GLY A 37 2.52 -22.39 -1.43
N ILE A 38 2.10 -21.13 -1.56
CA ILE A 38 2.79 -19.97 -0.96
C ILE A 38 1.77 -19.14 -0.16
N ASP A 39 1.37 -19.65 1.00
CA ASP A 39 0.27 -19.08 1.80
C ASP A 39 0.58 -17.72 2.45
N TYR A 40 1.84 -17.32 2.51
CA TYR A 40 2.23 -16.02 3.06
C TYR A 40 2.08 -14.86 2.04
N LEU A 41 2.00 -15.15 0.73
CA LEU A 41 1.72 -14.15 -0.31
C LEU A 41 0.22 -14.00 -0.50
N LYS A 42 -0.38 -13.13 0.30
CA LYS A 42 -1.82 -12.86 0.26
C LYS A 42 -2.10 -11.54 -0.42
N LEU A 43 -3.03 -11.57 -1.36
CA LEU A 43 -3.55 -10.38 -2.00
C LEU A 43 -4.53 -9.68 -1.06
N ASP A 44 -4.27 -8.42 -0.79
CA ASP A 44 -5.20 -7.48 -0.20
C ASP A 44 -5.38 -6.26 -1.11
N VAL A 45 -6.53 -5.63 -1.06
CA VAL A 45 -6.85 -4.44 -1.87
C VAL A 45 -6.83 -3.15 -1.05
N SER A 46 -6.29 -3.15 0.16
CA SER A 46 -6.22 -1.99 1.04
C SER A 46 -5.36 -0.85 0.47
N ASP A 47 -4.38 -1.19 -0.39
CA ASP A 47 -3.53 -0.21 -1.07
C ASP A 47 -4.32 0.73 -1.98
N VAL A 48 -5.50 0.30 -2.44
CA VAL A 48 -6.42 1.13 -3.22
C VAL A 48 -6.93 2.31 -2.40
N VAL A 49 -7.28 2.08 -1.13
CA VAL A 49 -7.72 3.14 -0.21
C VAL A 49 -6.58 4.13 0.05
N VAL A 50 -5.37 3.61 0.27
CA VAL A 50 -4.18 4.45 0.47
C VAL A 50 -3.88 5.29 -0.78
N ALA A 51 -4.03 4.71 -1.98
CA ALA A 51 -3.83 5.44 -3.23
C ALA A 51 -4.83 6.60 -3.38
N ILE A 52 -6.11 6.36 -3.13
CA ILE A 52 -7.13 7.42 -3.15
C ILE A 52 -6.81 8.50 -2.11
N ALA A 53 -6.46 8.13 -0.89
CA ALA A 53 -6.05 9.07 0.15
C ALA A 53 -4.83 9.90 -0.29
N THR A 54 -3.85 9.26 -0.95
CA THR A 54 -2.67 9.95 -1.49
C THR A 54 -3.05 10.95 -2.58
N MET A 55 -4.00 10.61 -3.43
CA MET A 55 -4.48 11.54 -4.47
C MET A 55 -5.15 12.78 -3.88
N ILE A 56 -5.86 12.65 -2.77
CA ILE A 56 -6.59 13.74 -2.12
C ILE A 56 -5.66 14.57 -1.23
N PHE A 57 -4.91 13.92 -0.34
CA PHE A 57 -4.11 14.59 0.71
C PHE A 57 -2.63 14.77 0.36
N GLY A 58 -2.21 14.27 -0.81
CA GLY A 58 -0.81 14.24 -1.21
C GLY A 58 -0.02 13.10 -0.53
N VAL A 59 1.27 13.05 -0.86
CA VAL A 59 2.18 11.98 -0.42
C VAL A 59 2.21 11.83 1.11
N PHE A 60 2.28 12.95 1.84
CA PHE A 60 2.33 12.92 3.30
C PHE A 60 1.05 12.32 3.92
N GLY A 61 -0.14 12.77 3.46
CA GLY A 61 -1.42 12.25 3.96
C GLY A 61 -1.58 10.76 3.65
N GLY A 62 -1.22 10.34 2.43
CA GLY A 62 -1.24 8.92 2.05
C GLY A 62 -0.30 8.06 2.89
N THR A 63 0.91 8.57 3.17
CA THR A 63 1.87 7.89 4.08
C THR A 63 1.28 7.72 5.48
N MET A 64 0.63 8.75 6.02
CA MET A 64 0.00 8.66 7.34
C MET A 64 -1.14 7.64 7.35
N VAL A 65 -1.96 7.61 6.31
CA VAL A 65 -3.02 6.58 6.18
C VAL A 65 -2.42 5.17 6.12
N ALA A 66 -1.36 4.96 5.34
CA ALA A 66 -0.64 3.68 5.30
C ALA A 66 -0.05 3.30 6.67
N LEU A 67 0.51 4.27 7.38
CA LEU A 67 1.07 4.07 8.72
C LEU A 67 -0.02 3.68 9.73
N PHE A 68 -1.16 4.38 9.75
CA PHE A 68 -2.28 4.04 10.63
C PHE A 68 -2.82 2.64 10.32
N LYS A 69 -2.97 2.27 9.04
CA LYS A 69 -3.34 0.92 8.62
C LYS A 69 -2.45 -0.14 9.27
N ILE A 70 -1.14 0.03 9.16
CA ILE A 70 -0.14 -0.95 9.65
C ILE A 70 -0.06 -0.95 11.18
N LEU A 71 -0.13 0.21 11.83
CA LEU A 71 -0.14 0.30 13.29
C LEU A 71 -1.34 -0.42 13.90
N LEU A 72 -2.53 -0.27 13.30
CA LEU A 72 -3.73 -0.99 13.73
C LEU A 72 -3.56 -2.50 13.57
N LYS A 73 -2.97 -2.95 12.44
CA LYS A 73 -2.69 -4.37 12.22
C LYS A 73 -1.71 -4.90 13.25
N ALA A 74 -0.59 -4.22 13.48
CA ALA A 74 0.42 -4.59 14.46
C ALA A 74 -0.15 -4.65 15.90
N ALA A 75 -0.99 -3.68 16.26
CA ALA A 75 -1.64 -3.65 17.57
C ALA A 75 -2.56 -4.85 17.80
N LEU A 76 -3.32 -5.28 16.77
CA LEU A 76 -4.19 -6.45 16.86
C LEU A 76 -3.43 -7.78 16.78
N SER A 77 -2.29 -7.81 16.08
CA SER A 77 -1.42 -8.99 16.01
C SER A 77 -0.54 -9.18 17.25
N GLY A 78 -0.62 -8.28 18.24
CA GLY A 78 0.16 -8.32 19.47
C GLY A 78 1.66 -8.05 19.27
N PHE A 79 2.05 -7.33 18.22
CA PHE A 79 3.46 -7.02 17.90
C PHE A 79 4.38 -8.24 17.81
N ASN A 80 3.85 -9.37 17.35
CA ASN A 80 4.65 -10.56 17.11
C ASN A 80 5.74 -10.26 16.07
N PRO A 81 7.01 -10.64 16.27
CA PRO A 81 8.11 -10.36 15.34
C PRO A 81 7.85 -10.78 13.89
N LEU A 82 7.19 -11.91 13.66
CA LEU A 82 6.83 -12.36 12.32
C LEU A 82 5.77 -11.47 11.68
N SER A 83 4.75 -11.07 12.45
CA SER A 83 3.72 -10.13 11.98
C SER A 83 4.32 -8.77 11.65
N VAL A 84 5.21 -8.24 12.50
CA VAL A 84 5.90 -6.96 12.28
C VAL A 84 6.72 -6.97 10.99
N LEU A 85 7.41 -8.08 10.66
CA LEU A 85 8.10 -8.21 9.37
C LEU A 85 7.13 -8.16 8.18
N GLY A 86 6.01 -8.85 8.28
CA GLY A 86 4.96 -8.82 7.26
C GLY A 86 4.34 -7.44 7.11
N ASP A 87 4.11 -6.75 8.22
CA ASP A 87 3.55 -5.40 8.26
C ASP A 87 4.52 -4.38 7.65
N LEU A 88 5.82 -4.49 7.95
CA LEU A 88 6.86 -3.68 7.31
C LEU A 88 6.94 -3.93 5.80
N ALA A 89 6.89 -5.19 5.38
CA ALA A 89 6.83 -5.55 3.97
C ALA A 89 5.60 -4.94 3.28
N SER A 90 4.42 -5.01 3.91
CA SER A 90 3.19 -4.42 3.40
C SER A 90 3.29 -2.90 3.31
N PHE A 91 3.87 -2.22 4.28
CA PHE A 91 4.09 -0.77 4.24
C PHE A 91 5.00 -0.36 3.07
N ILE A 92 6.14 -1.04 2.92
CA ILE A 92 7.08 -0.82 1.81
C ILE A 92 6.37 -1.06 0.46
N ALA A 93 5.63 -2.15 0.33
CA ALA A 93 4.87 -2.48 -0.88
C ALA A 93 3.86 -1.39 -1.24
N THR A 94 3.07 -0.93 -0.26
CA THR A 94 2.10 0.16 -0.43
C THR A 94 2.78 1.41 -0.97
N LEU A 95 3.86 1.88 -0.36
CA LEU A 95 4.56 3.09 -0.78
C LEU A 95 5.23 2.94 -2.16
N ALA A 96 5.86 1.78 -2.40
CA ALA A 96 6.52 1.47 -3.68
C ALA A 96 5.54 1.47 -4.86
N TYR A 97 4.27 1.14 -4.61
CA TYR A 97 3.22 1.18 -5.61
C TYR A 97 2.57 2.56 -5.75
N VAL A 98 2.15 3.13 -4.62
CA VAL A 98 1.29 4.33 -4.59
C VAL A 98 2.04 5.58 -5.04
N TYR A 99 3.33 5.72 -4.70
CA TYR A 99 4.08 6.94 -5.03
C TYR A 99 4.29 7.11 -6.54
N PRO A 100 4.84 6.12 -7.27
CA PRO A 100 4.96 6.25 -8.73
C PRO A 100 3.61 6.49 -9.40
N PHE A 101 2.58 5.77 -8.97
CA PHE A 101 1.22 5.98 -9.48
C PHE A 101 0.77 7.43 -9.27
N TYR A 102 0.89 7.96 -8.05
CA TYR A 102 0.50 9.33 -7.71
C TYR A 102 1.22 10.37 -8.59
N PHE A 103 2.55 10.32 -8.66
CA PHE A 103 3.31 11.33 -9.39
C PHE A 103 2.99 11.33 -10.89
N ILE A 104 2.83 10.15 -11.49
CA ILE A 104 2.53 10.02 -12.91
C ILE A 104 1.09 10.45 -13.20
N ALA A 105 0.13 9.96 -12.44
CA ALA A 105 -1.28 10.29 -12.63
C ALA A 105 -1.54 11.78 -12.42
N LYS A 106 -0.96 12.39 -11.38
CA LYS A 106 -1.10 13.82 -11.09
C LYS A 106 -0.43 14.69 -12.15
N LYS A 107 0.78 14.35 -12.60
CA LYS A 107 1.47 15.07 -13.68
C LYS A 107 0.66 15.05 -14.98
N GLY A 108 -0.03 13.97 -15.27
CA GLY A 108 -0.91 13.82 -16.44
C GLY A 108 -2.33 14.31 -16.22
N GLN A 109 -2.58 15.16 -15.20
CA GLN A 109 -3.90 15.76 -14.89
C GLN A 109 -5.01 14.70 -14.71
N LEU A 110 -4.68 13.55 -14.17
CA LEU A 110 -5.58 12.42 -13.93
C LEU A 110 -6.26 11.86 -15.19
N LYS A 111 -5.73 12.17 -16.39
CA LYS A 111 -6.23 11.57 -17.63
C LYS A 111 -6.04 10.05 -17.59
N LEU A 112 -6.94 9.29 -18.20
CA LEU A 112 -6.90 7.83 -18.19
C LEU A 112 -5.54 7.28 -18.64
N LYS A 113 -4.95 7.87 -19.69
CA LYS A 113 -3.60 7.47 -20.17
C LYS A 113 -2.53 7.59 -19.09
N SER A 114 -2.55 8.66 -18.28
CA SER A 114 -1.59 8.84 -17.19
C SER A 114 -1.87 7.93 -16.00
N GLN A 115 -3.13 7.60 -15.73
CA GLN A 115 -3.47 6.62 -14.71
C GLN A 115 -3.00 5.22 -15.11
N VAL A 116 -3.22 4.81 -16.37
CA VAL A 116 -2.71 3.53 -16.90
C VAL A 116 -1.18 3.50 -16.87
N LEU A 117 -0.51 4.57 -17.29
CA LEU A 117 0.96 4.63 -17.20
C LEU A 117 1.43 4.55 -15.73
N GLY A 118 0.74 5.24 -14.82
CA GLY A 118 0.99 5.17 -13.38
C GLY A 118 0.82 3.77 -12.82
N LEU A 119 -0.21 3.03 -13.26
CA LEU A 119 -0.42 1.62 -12.94
C LEU A 119 0.79 0.77 -13.38
N VAL A 120 1.20 0.90 -14.64
CA VAL A 120 2.31 0.10 -15.18
C VAL A 120 3.59 0.38 -14.41
N VAL A 121 3.96 1.65 -14.26
CA VAL A 121 5.20 2.02 -13.55
C VAL A 121 5.11 1.67 -12.06
N GLY A 122 3.96 1.88 -11.41
CA GLY A 122 3.72 1.48 -10.02
C GLY A 122 3.89 -0.02 -9.83
N THR A 123 3.35 -0.84 -10.74
CA THR A 123 3.48 -2.31 -10.70
C THR A 123 4.95 -2.74 -10.87
N ILE A 124 5.68 -2.12 -11.78
CA ILE A 124 7.11 -2.40 -11.98
C ILE A 124 7.91 -2.02 -10.73
N CYS A 125 7.70 -0.82 -10.19
CA CYS A 125 8.37 -0.37 -8.97
C CYS A 125 8.04 -1.28 -7.78
N LEU A 126 6.77 -1.62 -7.58
CA LEU A 126 6.34 -2.58 -6.56
C LEU A 126 7.11 -3.90 -6.69
N THR A 127 7.14 -4.47 -7.90
CA THR A 127 7.78 -5.77 -8.15
C THR A 127 9.28 -5.71 -7.85
N ILE A 128 9.98 -4.69 -8.33
CA ILE A 128 11.41 -4.51 -8.08
C ILE A 128 11.70 -4.32 -6.59
N VAL A 129 11.02 -3.37 -5.97
CA VAL A 129 11.24 -3.04 -4.54
C VAL A 129 10.93 -4.24 -3.65
N MET A 130 9.83 -4.94 -3.89
CA MET A 130 9.47 -6.11 -3.11
C MET A 130 10.37 -7.32 -3.37
N THR A 131 10.88 -7.49 -4.57
CA THR A 131 11.89 -8.51 -4.83
C THR A 131 13.16 -8.24 -4.02
N ILE A 132 13.66 -7.01 -4.04
CA ILE A 132 14.84 -6.60 -3.25
C ILE A 132 14.54 -6.71 -1.75
N ALA A 133 13.41 -6.18 -1.26
CA ALA A 133 13.05 -6.24 0.15
C ALA A 133 12.99 -7.69 0.68
N ASN A 134 12.42 -8.60 -0.11
CA ASN A 134 12.30 -9.99 0.30
C ASN A 134 13.65 -10.75 0.31
N LEU A 135 14.67 -10.29 -0.42
CA LEU A 135 16.02 -10.83 -0.27
C LEU A 135 16.58 -10.64 1.16
N PHE A 136 16.14 -9.61 1.86
CA PHE A 136 16.53 -9.32 3.24
C PHE A 136 15.51 -9.86 4.26
N LEU A 137 14.21 -9.70 3.97
CA LEU A 137 13.15 -10.08 4.91
C LEU A 137 13.00 -11.60 5.05
N MET A 138 13.19 -12.35 3.95
CA MET A 138 13.03 -13.81 4.00
C MET A 138 14.07 -14.53 4.85
N PRO A 139 15.39 -14.25 4.73
CA PRO A 139 16.38 -14.84 5.64
C PRO A 139 16.07 -14.56 7.11
N LEU A 140 15.62 -13.32 7.40
CA LEU A 140 15.24 -12.92 8.76
C LEU A 140 14.00 -13.67 9.25
N TYR A 141 12.99 -13.84 8.40
CA TYR A 141 11.80 -14.63 8.67
C TYR A 141 12.17 -16.10 9.02
N PHE A 142 12.97 -16.75 8.16
CA PHE A 142 13.40 -18.13 8.37
C PHE A 142 14.23 -18.30 9.65
N ASN A 143 15.06 -17.31 9.97
CA ASN A 143 15.86 -17.31 11.21
C ASN A 143 14.96 -17.24 12.46
N ILE A 144 13.91 -16.40 12.45
CA ILE A 144 12.97 -16.26 13.57
C ILE A 144 12.15 -17.56 13.76
N VAL A 145 11.79 -18.23 12.66
CA VAL A 145 11.03 -19.51 12.72
C VAL A 145 11.93 -20.70 13.08
N GLY A 146 13.26 -20.54 13.09
CA GLY A 146 14.22 -21.62 13.35
C GLY A 146 14.38 -22.60 12.19
N LEU A 147 14.00 -22.20 10.98
CA LEU A 147 14.14 -23.00 9.76
C LEU A 147 15.42 -22.60 9.01
N GLY A 148 16.13 -23.60 8.47
CA GLY A 148 17.31 -23.37 7.63
C GLY A 148 16.95 -22.64 6.33
N PHE A 149 17.69 -21.56 6.04
CA PHE A 149 17.55 -20.82 4.78
C PHE A 149 18.56 -21.34 3.75
N SER A 150 18.10 -21.84 2.61
CA SER A 150 18.93 -22.34 1.52
C SER A 150 18.74 -21.56 0.22
N HIS A 151 19.75 -21.59 -0.67
CA HIS A 151 19.64 -20.97 -1.99
C HIS A 151 18.47 -21.52 -2.82
N LYS A 152 18.10 -22.80 -2.66
CA LYS A 152 16.93 -23.37 -3.34
C LYS A 152 15.63 -22.73 -2.89
N VAL A 153 15.51 -22.46 -1.59
CA VAL A 153 14.36 -21.76 -1.01
C VAL A 153 14.32 -20.32 -1.54
N LEU A 154 15.46 -19.64 -1.62
CA LEU A 154 15.55 -18.30 -2.19
C LEU A 154 15.03 -18.25 -3.64
N HIS A 155 15.47 -19.18 -4.49
CA HIS A 155 15.00 -19.22 -5.88
C HIS A 155 13.48 -19.46 -5.97
N ALA A 156 12.93 -20.38 -5.17
CA ALA A 156 11.49 -20.66 -5.15
C ALA A 156 10.69 -19.44 -4.69
N ILE A 157 11.19 -18.72 -3.69
CA ILE A 157 10.56 -17.49 -3.17
C ILE A 157 10.58 -16.37 -4.20
N VAL A 158 11.72 -16.12 -4.83
CA VAL A 158 11.83 -15.08 -5.88
C VAL A 158 10.91 -15.40 -7.06
N ALA A 159 10.82 -16.67 -7.45
CA ALA A 159 9.90 -17.12 -8.49
C ALA A 159 8.42 -16.91 -8.14
N GLY A 160 8.05 -16.93 -6.86
CA GLY A 160 6.70 -16.61 -6.38
C GLY A 160 6.44 -15.11 -6.22
N ILE A 161 7.42 -14.36 -5.71
CA ILE A 161 7.29 -12.92 -5.40
C ILE A 161 7.04 -12.10 -6.66
N ILE A 162 7.74 -12.36 -7.75
CA ILE A 162 7.62 -11.59 -8.99
C ILE A 162 6.20 -11.70 -9.56
N PRO A 163 5.67 -12.90 -9.87
CA PRO A 163 4.30 -13.00 -10.39
C PRO A 163 3.25 -12.49 -9.42
N PHE A 164 3.45 -12.71 -8.11
CA PHE A 164 2.54 -12.18 -7.10
C PHE A 164 2.42 -10.65 -7.16
N ASN A 165 3.55 -9.93 -7.15
CA ASN A 165 3.52 -8.47 -7.16
C ASN A 165 3.03 -7.89 -8.49
N LEU A 166 3.28 -8.57 -9.62
CA LEU A 166 2.69 -8.21 -10.91
C LEU A 166 1.16 -8.33 -10.86
N ILE A 167 0.63 -9.44 -10.39
CA ILE A 167 -0.82 -9.66 -10.26
C ILE A 167 -1.42 -8.65 -9.27
N LYS A 168 -0.82 -8.48 -8.09
CA LYS A 168 -1.26 -7.50 -7.08
C LYS A 168 -1.28 -6.08 -7.64
N GLY A 169 -0.23 -5.66 -8.32
CA GLY A 169 -0.15 -4.33 -8.91
C GLY A 169 -1.19 -4.07 -9.98
N ILE A 170 -1.46 -5.06 -10.85
CA ILE A 170 -2.48 -4.97 -11.90
C ILE A 170 -3.88 -4.88 -11.29
N ILE A 171 -4.22 -5.76 -10.35
CA ILE A 171 -5.54 -5.78 -9.70
C ILE A 171 -5.78 -4.48 -8.95
N ASN A 172 -4.85 -4.06 -8.09
CA ASN A 172 -4.95 -2.80 -7.36
C ASN A 172 -5.05 -1.61 -8.31
N GLY A 173 -4.28 -1.60 -9.41
CA GLY A 173 -4.33 -0.54 -10.39
C GLY A 173 -5.66 -0.40 -11.11
N ILE A 174 -6.26 -1.50 -11.51
CA ILE A 174 -7.59 -1.51 -12.12
C ILE A 174 -8.62 -0.95 -11.12
N LEU A 175 -8.59 -1.41 -9.87
CA LEU A 175 -9.48 -0.94 -8.82
C LEU A 175 -9.28 0.55 -8.52
N ILE A 176 -8.04 1.05 -8.49
CA ILE A 176 -7.74 2.47 -8.30
C ILE A 176 -8.34 3.29 -9.45
N ILE A 177 -8.15 2.88 -10.70
CA ILE A 177 -8.68 3.61 -11.87
C ILE A 177 -10.21 3.67 -11.82
N LEU A 178 -10.87 2.56 -11.47
CA LEU A 178 -12.32 2.51 -11.32
C LEU A 178 -12.82 3.45 -10.21
N LEU A 179 -12.16 3.44 -9.05
CA LEU A 179 -12.52 4.30 -7.92
C LEU A 179 -12.16 5.77 -8.17
N MET A 180 -11.08 6.05 -8.87
CA MET A 180 -10.74 7.41 -9.28
C MET A 180 -11.83 8.05 -10.15
N LYS A 181 -12.51 7.26 -10.95
CA LYS A 181 -13.61 7.76 -11.79
C LYS A 181 -14.88 8.01 -10.97
N SER A 182 -15.22 7.16 -10.01
CA SER A 182 -16.51 7.16 -9.31
C SER A 182 -16.47 7.87 -7.95
N VAL A 183 -15.45 7.63 -7.16
CA VAL A 183 -15.39 8.04 -5.74
C VAL A 183 -14.54 9.30 -5.53
N TYR A 184 -13.42 9.42 -6.26
CA TYR A 184 -12.49 10.54 -6.08
C TYR A 184 -13.13 11.92 -6.26
N PRO A 185 -13.96 12.20 -7.29
CA PRO A 185 -14.56 13.53 -7.46
C PRO A 185 -15.43 13.94 -6.26
N THR A 186 -16.22 13.00 -5.75
CA THR A 186 -17.11 13.24 -4.59
C THR A 186 -16.32 13.49 -3.31
N LEU A 187 -15.30 12.68 -3.05
CA LEU A 187 -14.45 12.83 -1.87
C LEU A 187 -13.63 14.12 -1.92
N ASN A 188 -13.05 14.44 -3.06
CA ASN A 188 -12.25 15.66 -3.23
C ASN A 188 -13.11 16.92 -3.00
N HIS A 189 -14.29 16.97 -3.59
CA HIS A 189 -15.22 18.09 -3.38
C HIS A 189 -15.64 18.21 -1.91
N PHE A 190 -15.96 17.10 -1.26
CA PHE A 190 -16.32 17.09 0.16
C PHE A 190 -15.18 17.63 1.04
N ILE A 191 -13.95 17.24 0.77
CA ILE A 191 -12.78 17.66 1.55
C ILE A 191 -12.46 19.13 1.31
N GLU A 192 -12.46 19.59 0.05
CA GLU A 192 -12.25 20.99 -0.29
C GLU A 192 -13.29 21.92 0.33
N SER A 193 -14.55 21.45 0.49
CA SER A 193 -15.63 22.22 1.11
C SER A 193 -15.54 22.30 2.65
N ARG A 194 -14.77 21.43 3.30
CA ARG A 194 -14.72 21.29 4.76
C ARG A 194 -13.41 21.74 5.40
N PHE A 195 -12.33 21.84 4.62
CA PHE A 195 -10.95 22.13 5.07
C PHE A 195 -10.26 23.19 4.19
#